data_a3d1267202c9cf6762b6cccd5c8c8416
#
_entry.id   a3d1267202c9cf6762b6cccd5c8c8416
#
_cell.length_a   1.000
_cell.length_b   1.000
_cell.length_c   1.000
_cell.angle_alpha   90.00
_cell.angle_beta   90.00
_cell.angle_gamma   90.00
#
_symmetry.space_group_name_H-M   'P 1'
#
loop_
_entity.id
_entity.type
_entity.pdbx_description
1 polymer ?
#
loop_
_entity_poly.entity_id
_entity_poly.type
_entity_poly.pdbx_seq_one_letter_code
_entity_poly.pdbx_strand_id
1 'polypeptide(L)'
;MRWWRARPGTFRFLVRAAVLMAAFYSVLYYSYGDASLPARVLVRYLGFLARVSGGVVALFDSSVRVDGVFILGRRPLRIVLDCAALDALALFAATVLAFPASARVKLIGFAAGGAISWGFNVMRIGLLYVAGVKWPRLFDVLHEDVMALSLVLVSVGCFAVWAALSRGNSARLAADASSGA
;
A
#
# COMPACT_ATOMS: atom_id res chain seq x y z
N MET A 1 34.45 -7.22 -0.31
CA MET A 1 33.09 -7.54 -0.78
C MET A 1 32.68 -8.97 -0.40
N ARG A 2 32.41 -9.25 0.90
CA ARG A 2 32.06 -10.62 1.40
C ARG A 2 30.82 -10.64 2.26
N TRP A 3 29.99 -9.59 2.23
CA TRP A 3 28.85 -9.39 3.15
C TRP A 3 27.70 -10.38 2.91
N TRP A 4 27.40 -10.72 1.65
CA TRP A 4 26.34 -11.68 1.28
C TRP A 4 26.65 -13.12 1.68
N ARG A 5 27.90 -13.50 1.81
CA ARG A 5 28.26 -14.85 2.29
C ARG A 5 28.03 -15.03 3.78
N ALA A 6 28.02 -13.93 4.55
CA ALA A 6 27.84 -13.97 6.00
C ALA A 6 26.35 -14.08 6.43
N ARG A 7 25.38 -13.73 5.55
CA ARG A 7 23.94 -13.76 5.87
C ARG A 7 23.08 -14.28 4.70
N PRO A 8 23.14 -15.59 4.39
CA PRO A 8 22.44 -16.16 3.24
C PRO A 8 20.91 -16.04 3.31
N GLY A 9 20.34 -15.98 4.53
CA GLY A 9 18.91 -15.79 4.74
C GLY A 9 18.43 -14.40 4.31
N THR A 10 19.18 -13.36 4.68
CA THR A 10 18.87 -11.98 4.29
C THR A 10 18.98 -11.78 2.79
N PHE A 11 20.00 -12.35 2.17
CA PHE A 11 20.17 -12.29 0.72
C PHE A 11 18.99 -12.95 -0.02
N ARG A 12 18.60 -14.16 0.37
CA ARG A 12 17.45 -14.86 -0.22
C ARG A 12 16.14 -14.07 -0.04
N PHE A 13 15.94 -13.45 1.11
CA PHE A 13 14.78 -12.57 1.35
C PHE A 13 14.76 -11.39 0.37
N LEU A 14 15.88 -10.67 0.25
CA LEU A 14 15.98 -9.51 -0.65
C LEU A 14 15.75 -9.89 -2.11
N VAL A 15 16.37 -11.00 -2.57
CA VAL A 15 16.18 -11.47 -3.94
C VAL A 15 14.72 -11.85 -4.19
N ARG A 16 14.08 -12.60 -3.27
CA ARG A 16 12.65 -12.95 -3.40
C ARG A 16 11.76 -11.71 -3.42
N ALA A 17 11.99 -10.75 -2.53
CA ALA A 17 11.22 -9.51 -2.49
C ALA A 17 11.40 -8.71 -3.78
N ALA A 18 12.62 -8.60 -4.30
CA ALA A 18 12.91 -7.91 -5.55
C ALA A 18 12.23 -8.58 -6.76
N VAL A 19 12.29 -9.91 -6.86
CA VAL A 19 11.63 -10.66 -7.95
C VAL A 19 10.11 -10.50 -7.88
N LEU A 20 9.52 -10.61 -6.68
CA LEU A 20 8.08 -10.40 -6.49
C LEU A 20 7.67 -8.96 -6.83
N MET A 21 8.47 -7.99 -6.40
CA MET A 21 8.22 -6.58 -6.72
C MET A 21 8.28 -6.34 -8.24
N ALA A 22 9.29 -6.87 -8.93
CA ALA A 22 9.40 -6.79 -10.38
C ALA A 22 8.18 -7.44 -11.07
N ALA A 23 7.72 -8.59 -10.59
CA ALA A 23 6.53 -9.24 -11.11
C ALA A 23 5.26 -8.39 -10.90
N PHE A 24 5.06 -7.80 -9.71
CA PHE A 24 3.93 -6.90 -9.45
C PHE A 24 3.98 -5.66 -10.35
N TYR A 25 5.15 -5.03 -10.48
CA TYR A 25 5.31 -3.87 -11.37
C TYR A 25 5.03 -4.22 -12.83
N SER A 26 5.52 -5.37 -13.29
CA SER A 26 5.23 -5.84 -14.66
C SER A 26 3.74 -5.99 -14.91
N VAL A 27 2.98 -6.47 -13.92
CA VAL A 27 1.51 -6.60 -14.03
C VAL A 27 0.83 -5.24 -13.94
N LEU A 28 1.23 -4.37 -13.00
CA LEU A 28 0.58 -3.08 -12.77
C LEU A 28 0.78 -2.10 -13.93
N TYR A 29 1.97 -2.09 -14.52
CA TYR A 29 2.36 -1.14 -15.58
C TYR A 29 2.36 -1.74 -16.98
N TYR A 30 1.88 -2.98 -17.12
CA TYR A 30 1.66 -3.54 -18.45
C TYR A 30 0.56 -2.76 -19.19
N SER A 31 0.83 -2.40 -20.44
CA SER A 31 -0.13 -1.68 -21.29
C SER A 31 -1.27 -2.59 -21.72
N TYR A 32 -2.29 -2.68 -20.89
CA TYR A 32 -3.51 -3.40 -21.21
C TYR A 32 -4.37 -2.58 -22.19
N GLY A 33 -4.92 -3.23 -23.20
CA GLY A 33 -5.93 -2.56 -24.05
C GLY A 33 -7.17 -2.17 -23.24
N ASP A 34 -7.77 -1.02 -23.54
CA ASP A 34 -8.88 -0.41 -22.78
C ASP A 34 -10.08 -1.34 -22.55
N ALA A 35 -10.36 -2.25 -23.48
CA ALA A 35 -11.43 -3.23 -23.37
C ALA A 35 -11.06 -4.49 -22.58
N SER A 36 -9.80 -4.61 -22.13
CA SER A 36 -9.31 -5.80 -21.42
C SER A 36 -9.93 -5.93 -20.03
N LEU A 37 -9.98 -7.17 -19.52
CA LEU A 37 -10.48 -7.44 -18.17
C LEU A 37 -9.64 -6.72 -17.09
N PRO A 38 -8.29 -6.73 -17.12
CA PRO A 38 -7.49 -6.00 -16.15
C PRO A 38 -7.77 -4.49 -16.13
N ALA A 39 -7.87 -3.85 -17.32
CA ALA A 39 -8.19 -2.43 -17.39
C ALA A 39 -9.56 -2.12 -16.78
N ARG A 40 -10.59 -2.94 -17.04
CA ARG A 40 -11.91 -2.77 -16.44
C ARG A 40 -11.91 -2.96 -14.92
N VAL A 41 -11.15 -3.93 -14.40
CA VAL A 41 -10.99 -4.16 -12.95
C VAL A 41 -10.30 -2.96 -12.31
N LEU A 42 -9.23 -2.45 -12.92
CA LEU A 42 -8.51 -1.28 -12.43
C LEU A 42 -9.43 -0.05 -12.39
N VAL A 43 -10.16 0.26 -13.45
CA VAL A 43 -11.10 1.40 -13.48
C VAL A 43 -12.18 1.26 -12.39
N ARG A 44 -12.72 0.05 -12.17
CA ARG A 44 -13.68 -0.20 -11.08
C ARG A 44 -13.07 0.03 -9.71
N TYR A 45 -11.82 -0.40 -9.51
CA TYR A 45 -11.08 -0.17 -8.27
C TYR A 45 -10.85 1.33 -8.02
N LEU A 46 -10.40 2.07 -9.04
CA LEU A 46 -10.21 3.52 -8.95
C LEU A 46 -11.52 4.24 -8.65
N GLY A 47 -12.62 3.84 -9.28
CA GLY A 47 -13.96 4.38 -9.00
C GLY A 47 -14.47 4.03 -7.59
N PHE A 48 -14.14 2.85 -7.07
CA PHE A 48 -14.42 2.49 -5.68
C PHE A 48 -13.61 3.37 -4.71
N LEU A 49 -12.32 3.53 -4.97
CA LEU A 49 -11.44 4.39 -4.18
C LEU A 49 -11.92 5.85 -4.20
N ALA A 50 -12.35 6.36 -5.37
CA ALA A 50 -12.93 7.70 -5.50
C ALA A 50 -14.19 7.86 -4.64
N ARG A 51 -15.08 6.85 -4.62
CA ARG A 51 -16.30 6.88 -3.80
C ARG A 51 -16.01 6.91 -2.32
N VAL A 52 -15.11 6.05 -1.83
CA VAL A 52 -14.76 6.03 -0.40
C VAL A 52 -14.07 7.32 0.02
N SER A 53 -13.05 7.75 -0.75
CA SER A 53 -12.32 8.99 -0.45
C SER A 53 -13.22 10.22 -0.58
N GLY A 54 -14.08 10.27 -1.61
CA GLY A 54 -15.06 11.34 -1.79
C GLY A 54 -16.10 11.39 -0.66
N GLY A 55 -16.51 10.22 -0.14
CA GLY A 55 -17.36 10.14 1.05
C GLY A 55 -16.70 10.74 2.29
N VAL A 56 -15.40 10.49 2.49
CA VAL A 56 -14.63 11.11 3.58
C VAL A 56 -14.53 12.62 3.38
N VAL A 57 -14.26 13.09 2.15
CA VAL A 57 -14.19 14.51 1.84
C VAL A 57 -15.55 15.21 2.03
N ALA A 58 -16.65 14.54 1.70
CA ALA A 58 -18.00 15.07 1.84
C ALA A 58 -18.40 15.40 3.30
N LEU A 59 -17.70 14.80 4.28
CA LEU A 59 -17.86 15.16 5.70
C LEU A 59 -17.38 16.59 6.00
N PHE A 60 -16.51 17.14 5.16
CA PHE A 60 -15.93 18.48 5.34
C PHE A 60 -16.37 19.47 4.26
N ASP A 61 -16.84 19.00 3.13
CA ASP A 61 -17.31 19.80 1.99
C ASP A 61 -18.55 19.16 1.35
N SER A 62 -19.73 19.65 1.72
CA SER A 62 -21.01 19.15 1.23
C SER A 62 -21.25 19.35 -0.27
N SER A 63 -20.43 20.15 -0.94
CA SER A 63 -20.49 20.34 -2.40
C SER A 63 -19.90 19.18 -3.19
N VAL A 64 -19.19 18.25 -2.51
CA VAL A 64 -18.50 17.15 -3.13
C VAL A 64 -19.47 16.10 -3.67
N ARG A 65 -19.23 15.71 -4.92
CA ARG A 65 -19.91 14.61 -5.61
C ARG A 65 -18.88 13.72 -6.27
N VAL A 66 -19.20 12.45 -6.44
CA VAL A 66 -18.30 11.49 -7.10
C VAL A 66 -18.96 11.01 -8.37
N ASP A 67 -18.21 11.12 -9.48
CA ASP A 67 -18.61 10.59 -10.78
C ASP A 67 -17.46 9.74 -11.36
N GLY A 68 -17.69 8.44 -11.45
CA GLY A 68 -16.68 7.48 -11.89
C GLY A 68 -15.41 7.53 -11.03
N VAL A 69 -14.32 8.01 -11.62
CA VAL A 69 -13.01 8.18 -10.98
C VAL A 69 -12.75 9.64 -10.53
N PHE A 70 -13.74 10.52 -10.67
CA PHE A 70 -13.63 11.93 -10.34
C PHE A 70 -14.29 12.23 -9.00
N ILE A 71 -13.63 13.00 -8.16
CA ILE A 71 -14.17 13.66 -6.98
C ILE A 71 -14.37 15.12 -7.37
N LEU A 72 -15.63 15.49 -7.62
CA LEU A 72 -16.04 16.81 -8.04
C LEU A 72 -16.40 17.65 -6.81
N GLY A 73 -15.94 18.91 -6.79
CA GLY A 73 -16.17 19.84 -5.69
C GLY A 73 -15.48 21.16 -5.99
N ARG A 74 -15.08 21.91 -4.96
CA ARG A 74 -14.36 23.18 -5.13
C ARG A 74 -13.06 23.04 -5.93
N ARG A 75 -12.41 21.90 -5.82
CA ARG A 75 -11.26 21.51 -6.65
C ARG A 75 -11.48 20.06 -7.12
N PRO A 76 -11.76 19.84 -8.42
CA PRO A 76 -11.94 18.50 -8.93
C PRO A 76 -10.63 17.72 -8.88
N LEU A 77 -10.69 16.47 -8.40
CA LEU A 77 -9.59 15.52 -8.39
C LEU A 77 -9.94 14.33 -9.26
N ARG A 78 -9.01 13.89 -10.09
CA ARG A 78 -9.09 12.62 -10.81
C ARG A 78 -8.25 11.58 -10.09
N ILE A 79 -8.86 10.48 -9.72
CA ILE A 79 -8.15 9.34 -9.13
C ILE A 79 -7.53 8.53 -10.25
N VAL A 80 -6.21 8.49 -10.28
CA VAL A 80 -5.38 7.78 -11.26
C VAL A 80 -4.60 6.65 -10.56
N LEU A 81 -3.85 5.86 -11.34
CA LEU A 81 -3.08 4.73 -10.81
C LEU A 81 -2.13 5.15 -9.68
N ASP A 82 -1.45 6.28 -9.82
CA ASP A 82 -0.53 6.82 -8.81
C ASP A 82 -1.23 7.20 -7.49
N CYS A 83 -2.54 7.48 -7.55
CA CYS A 83 -3.37 7.72 -6.36
C CYS A 83 -3.85 6.41 -5.70
N ALA A 84 -3.67 5.28 -6.36
CA ALA A 84 -4.24 4.00 -5.92
C ALA A 84 -3.44 3.32 -4.80
N ALA A 85 -2.23 3.80 -4.48
CA ALA A 85 -1.27 3.21 -3.55
C ALA A 85 -0.89 1.75 -3.87
N LEU A 86 -1.11 1.32 -5.12
CA LEU A 86 -0.82 -0.07 -5.52
C LEU A 86 0.66 -0.39 -5.45
N ASP A 87 1.54 0.58 -5.69
CA ASP A 87 2.99 0.43 -5.55
C ASP A 87 3.40 0.14 -4.11
N ALA A 88 2.87 0.90 -3.17
CA ALA A 88 3.11 0.71 -1.75
C ALA A 88 2.53 -0.62 -1.23
N LEU A 89 1.34 -0.99 -1.71
CA LEU A 89 0.73 -2.30 -1.42
C LEU A 89 1.50 -3.45 -2.06
N ALA A 90 2.04 -3.28 -3.27
CA ALA A 90 2.89 -4.26 -3.94
C ALA A 90 4.20 -4.46 -3.17
N LEU A 91 4.84 -3.38 -2.72
CA LEU A 91 6.03 -3.43 -1.87
C LEU A 91 5.75 -4.18 -0.57
N PHE A 92 4.66 -3.85 0.11
CA PHE A 92 4.23 -4.54 1.32
C PHE A 92 3.95 -6.03 1.07
N ALA A 93 3.19 -6.34 0.02
CA ALA A 93 2.89 -7.72 -0.35
C ALA A 93 4.15 -8.53 -0.68
N ALA A 94 5.06 -7.97 -1.48
CA ALA A 94 6.31 -8.62 -1.85
C ALA A 94 7.17 -8.94 -0.62
N THR A 95 7.28 -8.01 0.33
CA THR A 95 8.06 -8.20 1.56
C THR A 95 7.43 -9.22 2.50
N VAL A 96 6.11 -9.21 2.68
CA VAL A 96 5.39 -10.21 3.49
C VAL A 96 5.51 -11.61 2.88
N LEU A 97 5.35 -11.73 1.55
CA LEU A 97 5.45 -13.02 0.85
C LEU A 97 6.88 -13.59 0.89
N ALA A 98 7.89 -12.72 0.75
CA ALA A 98 9.30 -13.13 0.81
C ALA A 98 9.76 -13.54 2.21
N PHE A 99 9.10 -13.04 3.27
CA PHE A 99 9.50 -13.29 4.66
C PHE A 99 9.25 -14.75 5.07
N PRO A 100 10.17 -15.39 5.82
CA PRO A 100 10.02 -16.77 6.29
C PRO A 100 9.02 -16.83 7.47
N ALA A 101 7.74 -16.99 7.17
CA ALA A 101 6.66 -17.17 8.14
C ALA A 101 5.62 -18.16 7.61
N SER A 102 4.77 -18.71 8.48
CA SER A 102 3.68 -19.60 8.09
C SER A 102 2.61 -18.84 7.26
N ALA A 103 1.86 -19.57 6.43
CA ALA A 103 0.83 -18.99 5.57
C ALA A 103 -0.23 -18.20 6.36
N ARG A 104 -0.64 -18.71 7.53
CA ARG A 104 -1.61 -18.01 8.41
C ARG A 104 -1.08 -16.68 8.90
N VAL A 105 0.18 -16.64 9.35
CA VAL A 105 0.82 -15.40 9.82
C VAL A 105 0.95 -14.38 8.69
N LYS A 106 1.30 -14.83 7.48
CA LYS A 106 1.34 -13.98 6.29
C LYS A 106 -0.03 -13.40 5.93
N LEU A 107 -1.07 -14.25 5.98
CA LEU A 107 -2.43 -13.81 5.66
C LEU A 107 -2.93 -12.74 6.63
N ILE A 108 -2.72 -12.93 7.94
CA ILE A 108 -3.06 -11.93 8.97
C ILE A 108 -2.28 -10.64 8.74
N GLY A 109 -0.97 -10.74 8.50
CA GLY A 109 -0.13 -9.58 8.21
C GLY A 109 -0.58 -8.83 6.97
N PHE A 110 -0.89 -9.56 5.89
CA PHE A 110 -1.38 -8.98 4.65
C PHE A 110 -2.72 -8.27 4.84
N ALA A 111 -3.68 -8.90 5.55
CA ALA A 111 -4.97 -8.29 5.82
C ALA A 111 -4.86 -7.03 6.69
N ALA A 112 -4.12 -7.10 7.81
CA ALA A 112 -3.97 -5.98 8.73
C ALA A 112 -3.15 -4.82 8.11
N GLY A 113 -1.95 -5.10 7.61
CA GLY A 113 -1.09 -4.08 7.02
C GLY A 113 -1.64 -3.52 5.72
N GLY A 114 -2.30 -4.37 4.90
CA GLY A 114 -3.01 -3.92 3.71
C GLY A 114 -4.16 -2.97 4.04
N ALA A 115 -4.98 -3.30 5.05
CA ALA A 115 -6.07 -2.43 5.50
C ALA A 115 -5.55 -1.09 6.04
N ILE A 116 -4.46 -1.09 6.83
CA ILE A 116 -3.82 0.13 7.33
C ILE A 116 -3.31 0.99 6.17
N SER A 117 -2.56 0.40 5.25
CA SER A 117 -2.01 1.12 4.09
C SER A 117 -3.11 1.68 3.18
N TRP A 118 -4.17 0.92 2.98
CA TRP A 118 -5.33 1.37 2.18
C TRP A 118 -6.10 2.49 2.88
N GLY A 119 -6.37 2.36 4.18
CA GLY A 119 -7.02 3.41 4.98
C GLY A 119 -6.19 4.69 5.02
N PHE A 120 -4.87 4.58 5.15
CA PHE A 120 -3.96 5.72 5.06
C PHE A 120 -4.04 6.40 3.70
N ASN A 121 -4.13 5.63 2.61
CA ASN A 121 -4.28 6.20 1.26
C ASN A 121 -5.61 6.95 1.09
N VAL A 122 -6.72 6.45 1.62
CA VAL A 122 -8.01 7.16 1.63
C VAL A 122 -7.88 8.50 2.35
N MET A 123 -7.25 8.51 3.54
CA MET A 123 -6.97 9.74 4.29
C MET A 123 -6.06 10.70 3.51
N ARG A 124 -5.02 10.19 2.87
CA ARG A 124 -4.13 10.95 1.99
C ARG A 124 -4.90 11.68 0.88
N ILE A 125 -5.80 11.00 0.18
CA ILE A 125 -6.62 11.60 -0.87
C ILE A 125 -7.48 12.73 -0.30
N GLY A 126 -8.08 12.52 0.87
CA GLY A 126 -8.83 13.56 1.57
C GLY A 126 -7.99 14.78 1.94
N LEU A 127 -6.79 14.55 2.48
CA LEU A 127 -5.84 15.62 2.81
C LEU A 127 -5.38 16.40 1.57
N LEU A 128 -5.13 15.70 0.45
CA LEU A 128 -4.79 16.34 -0.82
C LEU A 128 -5.92 17.21 -1.37
N TYR A 129 -7.18 16.77 -1.23
CA TYR A 129 -8.33 17.62 -1.58
C TYR A 129 -8.34 18.91 -0.77
N VAL A 130 -8.23 18.79 0.56
CA VAL A 130 -8.21 19.95 1.46
C VAL A 130 -7.02 20.86 1.16
N ALA A 131 -5.83 20.29 0.96
CA ALA A 131 -4.64 21.05 0.59
C ALA A 131 -4.82 21.80 -0.74
N GLY A 132 -5.40 21.12 -1.73
CA GLY A 132 -5.69 21.71 -3.03
C GLY A 132 -6.67 22.89 -2.97
N VAL A 133 -7.64 22.85 -2.05
CA VAL A 133 -8.59 23.94 -1.83
C VAL A 133 -7.97 25.09 -1.04
N LYS A 134 -7.25 24.80 0.06
CA LYS A 134 -6.74 25.82 0.99
C LYS A 134 -5.36 26.35 0.61
N TRP A 135 -4.50 25.51 0.05
CA TRP A 135 -3.09 25.82 -0.26
C TRP A 135 -2.70 25.33 -1.67
N PRO A 136 -3.27 25.91 -2.75
CA PRO A 136 -3.03 25.41 -4.12
C PRO A 136 -1.56 25.36 -4.53
N ARG A 137 -0.74 26.27 -4.00
CA ARG A 137 0.71 26.34 -4.30
C ARG A 137 1.52 25.20 -3.69
N LEU A 138 1.03 24.57 -2.62
CA LEU A 138 1.68 23.44 -1.96
C LEU A 138 1.18 22.09 -2.48
N PHE A 139 0.12 22.11 -3.32
CA PHE A 139 -0.53 20.88 -3.76
C PHE A 139 0.43 19.95 -4.51
N ASP A 140 1.21 20.47 -5.45
CA ASP A 140 2.09 19.64 -6.28
C ASP A 140 3.20 18.99 -5.44
N VAL A 141 3.87 19.75 -4.56
CA VAL A 141 4.88 19.22 -3.63
C VAL A 141 4.29 18.20 -2.68
N LEU A 142 3.08 18.45 -2.16
CA LEU A 142 2.40 17.48 -1.29
C LEU A 142 2.01 16.23 -2.05
N HIS A 143 1.52 16.37 -3.29
CA HIS A 143 1.04 15.27 -4.09
C HIS A 143 2.19 14.35 -4.58
N GLU A 144 3.24 14.95 -5.14
CA GLU A 144 4.31 14.21 -5.80
C GLU A 144 5.34 13.68 -4.81
N ASP A 145 5.81 14.51 -3.87
CA ASP A 145 6.93 14.17 -2.99
C ASP A 145 6.48 13.62 -1.63
N VAL A 146 5.78 14.47 -0.86
CA VAL A 146 5.50 14.17 0.55
C VAL A 146 4.57 12.97 0.71
N MET A 147 3.50 12.96 -0.07
CA MET A 147 2.47 11.94 0.09
C MET A 147 2.84 10.60 -0.55
N ALA A 148 3.65 10.60 -1.62
CA ALA A 148 4.19 9.37 -2.18
C ALA A 148 5.17 8.71 -1.20
N LEU A 149 6.10 9.48 -0.64
CA LEU A 149 7.05 8.99 0.36
C LEU A 149 6.34 8.48 1.62
N SER A 150 5.28 9.15 2.08
CA SER A 150 4.53 8.74 3.27
C SER A 150 3.90 7.35 3.11
N LEU A 151 3.39 6.99 1.94
CA LEU A 151 2.85 5.65 1.64
C LEU A 151 3.92 4.56 1.74
N VAL A 152 5.11 4.83 1.19
CA VAL A 152 6.25 3.91 1.28
C VAL A 152 6.65 3.72 2.74
N LEU A 153 6.75 4.81 3.52
CA LEU A 153 7.10 4.75 4.94
C LEU A 153 6.07 3.97 5.76
N VAL A 154 4.78 4.16 5.52
CA VAL A 154 3.71 3.38 6.16
C VAL A 154 3.83 1.90 5.80
N SER A 155 4.04 1.56 4.54
CA SER A 155 4.19 0.16 4.11
C SER A 155 5.40 -0.52 4.73
N VAL A 156 6.55 0.16 4.76
CA VAL A 156 7.76 -0.34 5.42
C VAL A 156 7.57 -0.45 6.92
N GLY A 157 6.91 0.53 7.56
CA GLY A 157 6.58 0.50 8.99
C GLY A 157 5.66 -0.66 9.35
N CYS A 158 4.57 -0.86 8.61
CA CYS A 158 3.67 -2.00 8.77
C CYS A 158 4.42 -3.34 8.65
N PHE A 159 5.29 -3.46 7.64
CA PHE A 159 6.11 -4.66 7.50
C PHE A 159 7.07 -4.85 8.69
N ALA A 160 7.76 -3.82 9.13
CA ALA A 160 8.72 -3.90 10.23
C ALA A 160 8.06 -4.34 11.54
N VAL A 161 6.92 -3.73 11.89
CA VAL A 161 6.11 -4.09 13.06
C VAL A 161 5.61 -5.53 12.96
N TRP A 162 5.01 -5.90 11.83
CA TRP A 162 4.52 -7.27 11.62
C TRP A 162 5.65 -8.31 11.68
N ALA A 163 6.81 -8.05 11.08
CA ALA A 163 7.95 -8.95 11.12
C ALA A 163 8.53 -9.11 12.54
N ALA A 164 8.55 -8.05 13.34
CA ALA A 164 8.97 -8.10 14.73
C ALA A 164 8.01 -8.96 15.58
N LEU A 165 6.70 -8.75 15.45
CA LEU A 165 5.67 -9.53 16.14
C LEU A 165 5.70 -11.02 15.73
N SER A 166 5.91 -11.30 14.46
CA SER A 166 5.99 -12.67 13.93
C SER A 166 7.17 -13.46 14.50
N ARG A 167 8.33 -12.81 14.70
CA ARG A 167 9.52 -13.42 15.33
C ARG A 167 9.31 -13.66 16.82
N GLY A 168 8.70 -12.69 17.53
CA GLY A 168 8.42 -12.81 18.96
C GLY A 168 7.50 -13.98 19.29
N ASN A 169 6.45 -14.19 18.50
CA ASN A 169 5.54 -15.31 18.67
C ASN A 169 6.23 -16.67 18.42
N SER A 170 7.06 -16.77 17.39
CA SER A 170 7.82 -18.00 17.12
C SER A 170 8.79 -18.37 18.25
N ALA A 171 9.45 -17.37 18.83
CA ALA A 171 10.37 -17.55 19.95
C ALA A 171 9.64 -18.02 21.23
N ARG A 172 8.46 -17.43 21.53
CA ARG A 172 7.62 -17.84 22.66
C ARG A 172 7.15 -19.28 22.54
N LEU A 173 6.62 -19.66 21.39
CA LEU A 173 6.16 -21.05 21.14
C LEU A 173 7.29 -22.05 21.27
N ALA A 174 8.52 -21.71 20.85
CA ALA A 174 9.68 -22.56 21.03
C ALA A 174 10.09 -22.69 22.50
N ALA A 175 10.02 -21.63 23.29
CA ALA A 175 10.30 -21.65 24.73
C ALA A 175 9.28 -22.48 25.51
N ASP A 176 7.99 -22.33 25.21
CA ASP A 176 6.91 -23.08 25.85
C ASP A 176 7.02 -24.61 25.55
N ALA A 177 7.39 -24.97 24.33
CA ALA A 177 7.60 -26.35 23.93
C ALA A 177 8.80 -27.00 24.67
N SER A 178 9.83 -26.22 25.01
CA SER A 178 11.02 -26.72 25.73
C SER A 178 10.81 -26.80 27.25
N SER A 179 9.85 -26.08 27.81
CA SER A 179 9.55 -26.08 29.24
C SER A 179 8.51 -27.15 29.66
N GLY A 180 7.79 -27.74 28.68
CA GLY A 180 6.77 -28.78 28.91
C GLY A 180 7.26 -30.22 28.67
N ALA A 181 8.54 -30.41 28.29
CA ALA A 181 9.20 -31.73 28.11
C ALA A 181 10.15 -32.03 29.25
#